data_a373a11d8e33fc3b5ba3a39d6b28a321
#
_entry.id   a373a11d8e33fc3b5ba3a39d6b28a321
#
_cell.length_a   1.000
_cell.length_b   1.000
_cell.length_c   1.000
_cell.angle_alpha   90.00
_cell.angle_beta   90.00
_cell.angle_gamma   90.00
#
_symmetry.space_group_name_H-M   'P 1'
#
loop_
_entity.id
_entity.type
_entity.pdbx_description
1 polymer ?
#
loop_
_entity_poly.entity_id
_entity_poly.type
_entity_poly.pdbx_seq_one_letter_code
_entity_poly.pdbx_strand_id
1 'polypeptide(L)'
;MIKSMSLHLRFIAVLAAILLLTPIVTDGVKAQTVPRRLALKSGESVELYPVYWVINCRSVMIGLPEVEVLEGPPQLSLSIREEKVLPRRQGCAAEVPGGTLLVTAKDVTEKAEATLTYRLKYKTRAGDRQTSGTFIVSLFP
;
A
#
# COMPACT_ATOMS: atom_id res chain seq x y z
N MET A 1 32.16 42.04 50.55
CA MET A 1 32.59 41.44 49.29
C MET A 1 31.94 40.05 48.94
N ILE A 2 31.09 39.49 49.77
CA ILE A 2 30.50 38.17 49.57
C ILE A 2 29.06 38.20 49.02
N LYS A 3 28.43 39.39 48.89
CA LYS A 3 27.02 39.53 48.41
C LYS A 3 26.83 39.56 46.89
N SER A 4 27.92 39.72 46.10
CA SER A 4 27.81 39.85 44.64
C SER A 4 27.83 38.50 43.87
N MET A 5 28.35 37.44 44.51
CA MET A 5 28.53 36.13 43.85
C MET A 5 27.25 35.27 43.82
N SER A 6 26.28 35.60 44.68
CA SER A 6 25.00 34.86 44.75
C SER A 6 24.01 35.22 43.63
N LEU A 7 24.15 36.40 43.04
CA LEU A 7 23.21 36.85 42.01
C LEU A 7 23.51 36.25 40.63
N HIS A 8 24.80 36.06 40.32
CA HIS A 8 25.16 35.42 39.02
C HIS A 8 24.87 33.92 38.96
N LEU A 9 24.94 33.25 40.12
CA LEU A 9 24.65 31.79 40.16
C LEU A 9 23.15 31.50 39.97
N ARG A 10 22.28 32.44 40.39
CA ARG A 10 20.83 32.31 40.19
C ARG A 10 20.39 32.58 38.77
N PHE A 11 21.09 33.44 38.02
CA PHE A 11 20.81 33.69 36.60
C PHE A 11 21.23 32.53 35.71
N ILE A 12 22.32 31.85 36.00
CA ILE A 12 22.79 30.69 35.23
C ILE A 12 21.84 29.50 35.40
N ALA A 13 21.29 29.31 36.61
CA ALA A 13 20.33 28.23 36.86
C ALA A 13 18.97 28.44 36.15
N VAL A 14 18.55 29.66 35.92
CA VAL A 14 17.30 29.99 35.21
C VAL A 14 17.47 29.84 33.69
N LEU A 15 18.64 30.18 33.15
CA LEU A 15 18.91 29.97 31.71
C LEU A 15 19.04 28.47 31.32
N ALA A 16 19.56 27.64 32.22
CA ALA A 16 19.69 26.19 31.96
C ALA A 16 18.33 25.47 31.97
N ALA A 17 17.33 25.99 32.67
CA ALA A 17 15.99 25.40 32.73
C ALA A 17 15.13 25.69 31.48
N ILE A 18 15.44 26.75 30.72
CA ILE A 18 14.67 27.12 29.52
C ILE A 18 15.09 26.33 28.28
N LEU A 19 16.30 25.77 28.29
CA LEU A 19 16.81 24.98 27.16
C LEU A 19 16.26 23.54 27.08
N LEU A 20 15.50 23.06 28.07
CA LEU A 20 14.98 21.69 28.15
C LEU A 20 13.52 21.52 27.69
N LEU A 21 12.86 22.58 27.24
CA LEU A 21 11.46 22.54 26.80
C LEU A 21 11.28 22.88 25.32
N THR A 22 12.20 22.44 24.46
CA THR A 22 11.86 22.40 23.04
C THR A 22 11.06 21.12 22.78
N PRO A 23 9.77 21.20 22.43
CA PRO A 23 9.06 20.03 21.98
C PRO A 23 9.73 19.54 20.69
N ILE A 24 10.27 18.34 20.71
CA ILE A 24 10.69 17.65 19.49
C ILE A 24 9.39 17.35 18.77
N VAL A 25 8.98 18.24 17.87
CA VAL A 25 7.93 17.95 16.90
C VAL A 25 8.56 16.98 15.92
N THR A 26 8.41 15.69 16.18
CA THR A 26 8.66 14.68 15.18
C THR A 26 7.50 14.75 14.18
N ASP A 27 7.66 15.58 13.15
CA ASP A 27 6.85 15.47 11.96
C ASP A 27 7.11 14.09 11.38
N GLY A 28 6.21 13.18 11.71
CA GLY A 28 6.18 11.86 11.07
C GLY A 28 5.97 12.08 9.58
N VAL A 29 7.04 11.94 8.80
CA VAL A 29 6.95 11.92 7.34
C VAL A 29 6.07 10.72 6.98
N LYS A 30 4.78 10.98 6.76
CA LYS A 30 3.88 9.98 6.16
C LYS A 30 4.39 9.77 4.74
N ALA A 31 4.96 8.61 4.47
CA ALA A 31 5.26 8.20 3.11
C ALA A 31 3.95 8.20 2.33
N GLN A 32 3.74 9.20 1.49
CA GLN A 32 2.60 9.25 0.58
C GLN A 32 2.86 8.22 -0.53
N THR A 33 2.16 7.11 -0.48
CA THR A 33 2.15 6.15 -1.57
C THR A 33 1.41 6.78 -2.74
N VAL A 34 2.13 7.16 -3.78
CA VAL A 34 1.51 7.69 -5.01
C VAL A 34 0.73 6.55 -5.69
N PRO A 35 -0.57 6.71 -5.93
CA PRO A 35 -1.36 5.71 -6.63
C PRO A 35 -0.80 5.44 -8.03
N ARG A 36 -0.77 4.18 -8.42
CA ARG A 36 -0.43 3.81 -9.80
C ARG A 36 -1.52 4.29 -10.75
N ARG A 37 -1.10 4.79 -11.92
CA ARG A 37 -2.00 5.21 -12.98
C ARG A 37 -2.02 4.18 -14.10
N LEU A 38 -3.19 3.92 -14.65
CA LEU A 38 -3.37 3.08 -15.83
C LEU A 38 -4.50 3.63 -16.72
N ALA A 39 -4.48 3.23 -17.98
CA ALA A 39 -5.48 3.61 -18.96
C ALA A 39 -6.11 2.33 -19.55
N LEU A 40 -7.41 2.33 -19.73
CA LEU A 40 -8.20 1.21 -20.24
C LEU A 40 -9.23 1.67 -21.23
N LYS A 41 -9.34 0.96 -22.33
CA LYS A 41 -10.47 1.07 -23.27
C LYS A 41 -11.60 0.14 -22.85
N SER A 42 -12.81 0.47 -23.26
CA SER A 42 -13.95 -0.40 -23.12
C SER A 42 -13.70 -1.74 -23.76
N GLY A 43 -13.90 -2.84 -23.03
CA GLY A 43 -13.62 -4.22 -23.44
C GLY A 43 -12.18 -4.68 -23.18
N GLU A 44 -11.29 -3.83 -22.71
CA GLU A 44 -9.90 -4.18 -22.43
C GLU A 44 -9.71 -4.75 -21.02
N SER A 45 -8.80 -5.72 -20.93
CA SER A 45 -8.31 -6.26 -19.65
C SER A 45 -6.79 -6.09 -19.55
N VAL A 46 -6.31 -5.64 -18.41
CA VAL A 46 -4.89 -5.42 -18.14
C VAL A 46 -4.46 -6.18 -16.90
N GLU A 47 -3.31 -6.82 -16.97
CA GLU A 47 -2.66 -7.49 -15.86
C GLU A 47 -2.02 -6.45 -14.93
N LEU A 48 -2.35 -6.50 -13.65
CA LEU A 48 -1.83 -5.56 -12.66
C LEU A 48 -0.55 -6.06 -12.00
N TYR A 49 -0.63 -7.23 -11.40
CA TYR A 49 0.52 -7.88 -10.75
C TYR A 49 0.20 -9.32 -10.33
N PRO A 50 1.24 -10.15 -10.12
CA PRO A 50 1.06 -11.50 -9.62
C PRO A 50 0.60 -11.50 -8.16
N VAL A 51 -0.30 -12.42 -7.81
CA VAL A 51 -0.80 -12.64 -6.46
C VAL A 51 -0.30 -13.98 -5.92
N TYR A 52 0.32 -13.96 -4.76
CA TYR A 52 0.85 -15.13 -4.09
C TYR A 52 1.12 -14.82 -2.61
N TRP A 53 1.26 -15.84 -1.80
CA TRP A 53 1.75 -15.72 -0.42
C TRP A 53 2.70 -16.85 -0.13
N VAL A 54 3.97 -16.53 0.15
CA VAL A 54 5.03 -17.51 0.37
C VAL A 54 5.73 -17.30 1.69
N ILE A 55 6.16 -18.40 2.29
CA ILE A 55 7.09 -18.44 3.41
C ILE A 55 8.21 -19.39 2.99
N ASN A 56 9.47 -18.96 3.08
CA ASN A 56 10.62 -19.72 2.62
C ASN A 56 10.46 -20.27 1.19
N CYS A 57 9.98 -19.43 0.28
CA CYS A 57 9.73 -19.76 -1.14
C CYS A 57 8.73 -20.92 -1.39
N ARG A 58 7.87 -21.21 -0.42
CA ARG A 58 6.77 -22.17 -0.53
C ARG A 58 5.45 -21.45 -0.37
N SER A 59 4.51 -21.75 -1.26
CA SER A 59 3.16 -21.21 -1.14
C SER A 59 2.49 -21.74 0.13
N VAL A 60 1.92 -20.84 0.90
CA VAL A 60 1.10 -21.15 2.08
C VAL A 60 -0.38 -20.80 1.86
N MET A 61 -0.75 -20.39 0.64
CA MET A 61 -2.14 -20.11 0.30
C MET A 61 -2.99 -21.39 0.28
N ILE A 62 -4.22 -21.24 0.75
CA ILE A 62 -5.29 -22.24 0.62
C ILE A 62 -6.24 -21.71 -0.44
N GLY A 63 -6.04 -22.13 -1.70
CA GLY A 63 -6.79 -21.63 -2.86
C GLY A 63 -6.37 -20.22 -3.29
N LEU A 64 -7.11 -19.66 -4.25
CA LEU A 64 -6.91 -18.28 -4.71
C LEU A 64 -7.46 -17.27 -3.70
N PRO A 65 -6.85 -16.08 -3.60
CA PRO A 65 -7.43 -15.02 -2.79
C PRO A 65 -8.74 -14.50 -3.39
N GLU A 66 -9.60 -13.97 -2.53
CA GLU A 66 -10.78 -13.23 -2.94
C GLU A 66 -10.42 -11.77 -3.20
N VAL A 67 -10.95 -11.19 -4.27
CA VAL A 67 -10.84 -9.77 -4.57
C VAL A 67 -12.15 -9.05 -4.31
N GLU A 68 -12.07 -7.94 -3.57
CA GLU A 68 -13.21 -7.09 -3.22
C GLU A 68 -12.93 -5.67 -3.70
N VAL A 69 -13.81 -5.12 -4.51
CA VAL A 69 -13.78 -3.70 -4.90
C VAL A 69 -14.40 -2.88 -3.77
N LEU A 70 -13.62 -2.01 -3.16
CA LEU A 70 -14.06 -1.12 -2.08
C LEU A 70 -14.59 0.20 -2.64
N GLU A 71 -13.98 0.69 -3.72
CA GLU A 71 -14.35 1.93 -4.40
C GLU A 71 -14.05 1.79 -5.88
N GLY A 72 -14.97 2.19 -6.73
CA GLY A 72 -14.79 2.19 -8.18
C GLY A 72 -16.11 2.27 -8.93
N PRO A 73 -16.06 2.70 -10.19
CA PRO A 73 -17.25 2.77 -11.04
C PRO A 73 -17.68 1.35 -11.47
N PRO A 74 -18.96 1.16 -11.82
CA PRO A 74 -19.48 -0.14 -12.25
C PRO A 74 -18.86 -0.67 -13.55
N GLN A 75 -18.21 0.20 -14.34
CA GLN A 75 -17.51 -0.17 -15.56
C GLN A 75 -16.20 -0.95 -15.29
N LEU A 76 -15.66 -0.88 -14.09
CA LEU A 76 -14.44 -1.59 -13.70
C LEU A 76 -14.75 -2.84 -12.89
N SER A 77 -14.12 -3.93 -13.25
CA SER A 77 -14.16 -5.19 -12.49
C SER A 77 -12.76 -5.75 -12.30
N LEU A 78 -12.56 -6.45 -11.18
CA LEU A 78 -11.33 -7.15 -10.86
C LEU A 78 -11.56 -8.65 -10.86
N SER A 79 -10.59 -9.39 -11.34
CA SER A 79 -10.57 -10.85 -11.31
C SER A 79 -9.15 -11.37 -11.08
N ILE A 80 -9.05 -12.64 -10.68
CA ILE A 80 -7.76 -13.31 -10.52
C ILE A 80 -7.75 -14.50 -11.48
N ARG A 81 -6.77 -14.51 -12.38
CA ARG A 81 -6.48 -15.66 -13.24
C ARG A 81 -5.52 -16.59 -12.51
N GLU A 82 -5.92 -17.82 -12.29
CA GLU A 82 -5.08 -18.83 -11.67
C GLU A 82 -3.92 -19.21 -12.59
N GLU A 83 -2.70 -19.13 -12.08
CA GLU A 83 -1.48 -19.55 -12.79
C GLU A 83 -0.32 -19.72 -11.81
N LYS A 84 0.75 -20.39 -12.24
CA LYS A 84 2.01 -20.41 -11.50
C LYS A 84 2.71 -19.08 -11.64
N VAL A 85 3.25 -18.57 -10.55
CA VAL A 85 3.95 -17.29 -10.48
C VAL A 85 5.32 -17.44 -9.83
N LEU A 86 6.29 -16.62 -10.26
CA LEU A 86 7.62 -16.59 -9.70
C LEU A 86 7.72 -15.47 -8.66
N PRO A 87 7.91 -15.77 -7.35
CA PRO A 87 8.02 -14.77 -6.30
C PRO A 87 9.37 -14.05 -6.32
N ARG A 88 9.59 -13.21 -7.33
CA ARG A 88 10.88 -12.51 -7.56
C ARG A 88 11.26 -11.56 -6.44
N ARG A 89 10.28 -10.88 -5.84
CA ARG A 89 10.53 -9.94 -4.74
C ARG A 89 11.07 -10.62 -3.49
N GLN A 90 10.76 -11.89 -3.29
CA GLN A 90 11.27 -12.71 -2.18
C GLN A 90 12.55 -13.48 -2.56
N GLY A 91 13.09 -13.28 -3.77
CA GLY A 91 14.30 -13.94 -4.23
C GLY A 91 14.14 -15.44 -4.50
N CYS A 92 12.91 -15.91 -4.74
CA CYS A 92 12.64 -17.32 -5.03
C CYS A 92 13.03 -17.67 -6.46
N ALA A 93 13.63 -18.87 -6.66
CA ALA A 93 14.09 -19.36 -7.95
C ALA A 93 13.05 -20.23 -8.68
N ALA A 94 12.03 -20.74 -7.97
CA ALA A 94 11.00 -21.62 -8.51
C ALA A 94 9.63 -20.96 -8.48
N GLU A 95 8.79 -21.30 -9.46
CA GLU A 95 7.39 -20.89 -9.51
C GLU A 95 6.58 -21.60 -8.42
N VAL A 96 5.56 -20.91 -7.92
CA VAL A 96 4.61 -21.40 -6.92
C VAL A 96 3.18 -21.22 -7.42
N PRO A 97 2.21 -21.96 -6.90
CA PRO A 97 0.79 -21.72 -7.15
C PRO A 97 0.39 -20.30 -6.73
N GLY A 98 -0.34 -19.61 -7.58
CA GLY A 98 -0.81 -18.26 -7.37
C GLY A 98 -1.76 -17.82 -8.47
N GLY A 99 -1.70 -16.57 -8.83
CA GLY A 99 -2.49 -16.02 -9.92
C GLY A 99 -2.00 -14.64 -10.35
N THR A 100 -2.71 -14.06 -11.29
CA THR A 100 -2.50 -12.68 -11.73
C THR A 100 -3.79 -11.90 -11.54
N LEU A 101 -3.68 -10.75 -10.87
CA LEU A 101 -4.78 -9.81 -10.71
C LEU A 101 -4.97 -9.05 -12.03
N LEU A 102 -6.21 -9.05 -12.53
CA LEU A 102 -6.60 -8.34 -13.74
C LEU A 102 -7.68 -7.31 -13.43
N VAL A 103 -7.63 -6.20 -14.15
CA VAL A 103 -8.70 -5.23 -14.22
C VAL A 103 -9.30 -5.23 -15.62
N THR A 104 -10.62 -5.19 -15.70
CA THR A 104 -11.36 -5.16 -16.98
C THR A 104 -12.29 -3.95 -16.98
N ALA A 105 -12.30 -3.21 -18.10
CA ALA A 105 -13.25 -2.13 -18.34
C ALA A 105 -14.34 -2.60 -19.30
N LYS A 106 -15.60 -2.28 -19.00
CA LYS A 106 -16.77 -2.56 -19.84
C LYS A 106 -17.73 -1.38 -19.86
N ASP A 107 -18.46 -1.26 -20.96
CA ASP A 107 -19.55 -0.28 -21.08
C ASP A 107 -19.11 1.17 -20.83
N VAL A 108 -17.90 1.51 -21.24
CA VAL A 108 -17.37 2.88 -21.18
C VAL A 108 -17.88 3.64 -22.41
N THR A 109 -18.73 4.62 -22.19
CA THR A 109 -19.37 5.42 -23.27
C THR A 109 -18.71 6.76 -23.49
N GLU A 110 -17.98 7.27 -22.50
CA GLU A 110 -17.29 8.55 -22.57
C GLU A 110 -15.97 8.48 -21.78
N LYS A 111 -15.04 9.35 -22.12
CA LYS A 111 -13.77 9.44 -21.40
C LYS A 111 -14.02 9.90 -19.96
N ALA A 112 -13.45 9.18 -19.01
CA ALA A 112 -13.55 9.49 -17.58
C ALA A 112 -12.26 9.12 -16.84
N GLU A 113 -12.05 9.70 -15.67
CA GLU A 113 -11.05 9.28 -14.71
C GLU A 113 -11.76 8.76 -13.46
N ALA A 114 -11.32 7.61 -12.95
CA ALA A 114 -11.89 6.97 -11.78
C ALA A 114 -10.81 6.48 -10.83
N THR A 115 -11.14 6.45 -9.54
CA THR A 115 -10.32 5.79 -8.52
C THR A 115 -10.84 4.38 -8.31
N LEU A 116 -9.95 3.40 -8.37
CA LEU A 116 -10.24 2.00 -8.08
C LEU A 116 -9.47 1.59 -6.83
N THR A 117 -10.20 1.35 -5.75
CA THR A 117 -9.64 0.83 -4.49
C THR A 117 -10.18 -0.56 -4.23
N TYR A 118 -9.31 -1.46 -3.87
CA TYR A 118 -9.64 -2.87 -3.69
C TYR A 118 -8.90 -3.49 -2.51
N ARG A 119 -9.40 -4.65 -2.10
CA ARG A 119 -8.81 -5.51 -1.07
C ARG A 119 -8.68 -6.93 -1.61
N LEU A 120 -7.53 -7.54 -1.35
CA LEU A 120 -7.31 -8.98 -1.53
C LEU A 120 -7.32 -9.67 -0.18
N LYS A 121 -8.12 -10.72 -0.05
CA LYS A 121 -8.24 -11.55 1.13
C LYS A 121 -7.63 -12.91 0.86
N TYR A 122 -6.56 -13.23 1.58
CA TYR A 122 -5.83 -14.50 1.45
C TYR A 122 -6.18 -15.41 2.62
N LYS A 123 -6.57 -16.65 2.33
CA LYS A 123 -6.56 -17.73 3.31
C LYS A 123 -5.21 -18.44 3.23
N THR A 124 -4.49 -18.51 4.35
CA THR A 124 -3.20 -19.18 4.40
C THR A 124 -3.14 -20.16 5.55
N ARG A 125 -2.21 -21.13 5.47
CA ARG A 125 -1.94 -22.06 6.58
C ARG A 125 -1.38 -21.35 7.82
N ALA A 126 -0.85 -20.13 7.63
CA ALA A 126 -0.34 -19.29 8.72
C ALA A 126 -1.38 -18.26 9.21
N GLY A 127 -2.67 -18.43 8.88
CA GLY A 127 -3.78 -17.53 9.19
C GLY A 127 -4.20 -16.65 8.02
N ASP A 128 -5.30 -15.92 8.21
CA ASP A 128 -5.83 -15.02 7.18
C ASP A 128 -4.96 -13.79 7.04
N ARG A 129 -4.80 -13.35 5.80
CA ARG A 129 -4.04 -12.15 5.42
C ARG A 129 -4.86 -11.29 4.46
N GLN A 130 -4.59 -10.02 4.44
CA GLN A 130 -5.19 -9.12 3.47
C GLN A 130 -4.21 -8.04 3.02
N THR A 131 -4.38 -7.60 1.78
CA THR A 131 -3.69 -6.46 1.20
C THR A 131 -4.69 -5.55 0.51
N SER A 132 -4.36 -4.29 0.38
CA SER A 132 -5.21 -3.30 -0.31
C SER A 132 -4.37 -2.52 -1.31
N GLY A 133 -5.02 -2.00 -2.34
CA GLY A 133 -4.36 -1.15 -3.32
C GLY A 133 -5.33 -0.14 -3.91
N THR A 134 -4.74 0.91 -4.52
CA THR A 134 -5.50 1.96 -5.19
C THR A 134 -4.83 2.28 -6.52
N PHE A 135 -5.65 2.37 -7.57
CA PHE A 135 -5.27 2.82 -8.90
C PHE A 135 -6.10 4.03 -9.30
N ILE A 136 -5.48 4.93 -10.06
CA ILE A 136 -6.21 5.96 -10.82
C ILE A 136 -6.31 5.44 -12.25
N VAL A 137 -7.52 5.29 -12.74
CA VAL A 137 -7.82 4.68 -14.03
C VAL A 137 -8.41 5.71 -14.97
N SER A 138 -7.74 5.93 -16.10
CA SER A 138 -8.29 6.68 -17.21
C SER A 138 -9.06 5.73 -18.12
N LEU A 139 -10.37 5.95 -18.24
CA LEU A 139 -11.30 5.16 -19.05
C LEU A 139 -11.54 5.81 -20.39
N PHE A 140 -11.59 5.00 -21.43
CA PHE A 140 -11.87 5.41 -22.81
C PHE A 140 -12.94 4.52 -23.42
N PRO A 141 -13.80 5.09 -24.30
CA PRO A 141 -14.75 4.32 -25.09
C PRO A 141 -14.11 3.27 -25.97
#